data_59f952965d3e7692528686d1b0183904
#
_entry.id   59f952965d3e7692528686d1b0183904
#
_cell.length_a   1.000
_cell.length_b   1.000
_cell.length_c   1.000
_cell.angle_alpha   90.00
_cell.angle_beta   90.00
_cell.angle_gamma   90.00
#
_symmetry.space_group_name_H-M   'P 1'
#
loop_
_entity.id
_entity.type
_entity.pdbx_description
1 polymer ?
#
loop_
_entity_poly.entity_id
_entity_poly.type
_entity_poly.pdbx_seq_one_letter_code
_entity_poly.pdbx_strand_id
1 'polypeptide(L)'
;RVPGGFLPDEDQGFLLACLILKPNTSLQVAYEQDKKFEAALQDPAVKNLTTVVGLNILNSVQTPGACIAYIELKDWSERPETSAELAGKLQGKLAQAGRDGMAMVLEPPAIPGVGTANGVTMVLEDLEGQGVAYLHEQVQRFQEAASRRPEIALCMDMMMADMPQKYVNLDKEKCKFHKVDIDVANGILASYNGSSFINYFNAFGQQWQVYIQAQGEDRASLEKMDGFFVTNADGARVPLSALVNIREIEDTEFVMHHNIYNAAKLNVMPRPGHSTQQVMDALKEVFHQTMDPTKVGFDYQDMSFQENKVRNSIGLRAI
;
A
#
# COMPACT_ATOMS: atom_id res chain seq x y z
N ARG A 1 -30.09 -3.39 22.83
CA ARG A 1 -29.76 -4.06 21.54
C ARG A 1 -28.25 -4.25 21.53
N VAL A 2 -27.80 -5.46 21.32
CA VAL A 2 -26.36 -5.73 21.09
C VAL A 2 -26.03 -5.15 19.72
N PRO A 3 -24.96 -4.35 19.56
CA PRO A 3 -24.51 -3.88 18.25
C PRO A 3 -24.24 -5.09 17.36
N GLY A 4 -24.97 -5.20 16.23
CA GLY A 4 -24.77 -6.33 15.31
C GLY A 4 -23.57 -6.06 14.41
N GLY A 5 -22.61 -6.97 14.37
CA GLY A 5 -21.60 -7.10 13.33
C GLY A 5 -21.92 -8.33 12.47
N PHE A 6 -21.30 -8.44 11.30
CA PHE A 6 -21.48 -9.60 10.41
C PHE A 6 -20.87 -10.86 11.01
N LEU A 7 -19.71 -10.75 11.61
CA LEU A 7 -19.03 -11.78 12.39
C LEU A 7 -18.51 -11.14 13.69
N PRO A 8 -18.45 -11.91 14.79
CA PRO A 8 -17.80 -11.43 16.01
C PRO A 8 -16.29 -11.32 15.78
N ASP A 9 -15.66 -10.34 16.45
CA ASP A 9 -14.22 -10.28 16.53
C ASP A 9 -13.71 -11.43 17.40
N GLU A 10 -12.76 -12.20 16.86
CA GLU A 10 -12.17 -13.35 17.54
C GLU A 10 -10.66 -13.13 17.74
N ASP A 11 -10.19 -13.53 18.90
CA ASP A 11 -8.76 -13.57 19.18
C ASP A 11 -8.12 -14.76 18.44
N GLN A 12 -7.52 -14.50 17.30
CA GLN A 12 -6.91 -15.51 16.43
C GLN A 12 -5.47 -15.90 16.84
N GLY A 13 -4.94 -15.35 17.94
CA GLY A 13 -3.59 -15.64 18.42
C GLY A 13 -2.48 -14.96 17.61
N PHE A 14 -2.81 -14.01 16.73
CA PHE A 14 -1.81 -13.19 16.04
C PHE A 14 -2.33 -11.78 15.73
N LEU A 15 -1.38 -10.86 15.51
CA LEU A 15 -1.64 -9.49 15.10
C LEU A 15 -0.77 -9.16 13.89
N LEU A 16 -1.18 -8.13 13.17
CA LEU A 16 -0.39 -7.51 12.12
C LEU A 16 0.00 -6.11 12.60
N ALA A 17 1.18 -5.64 12.20
CA ALA A 17 1.51 -4.24 12.37
C ALA A 17 2.17 -3.71 11.11
N CYS A 18 1.82 -2.48 10.73
CA CYS A 18 2.33 -1.83 9.54
C CYS A 18 3.06 -0.55 9.92
N LEU A 19 4.17 -0.29 9.25
CA LEU A 19 4.89 0.97 9.28
C LEU A 19 4.93 1.54 7.86
N ILE A 20 4.40 2.73 7.67
CA ILE A 20 4.40 3.45 6.40
C ILE A 20 5.21 4.72 6.61
N LEU A 21 6.35 4.81 5.97
CA LEU A 21 7.30 5.90 6.05
C LEU A 21 6.94 7.01 5.04
N LYS A 22 7.63 8.13 5.17
CA LYS A 22 7.46 9.25 4.23
C LYS A 22 7.79 8.82 2.79
N PRO A 23 7.17 9.46 1.81
CA PRO A 23 7.52 9.30 0.40
C PRO A 23 9.04 9.38 0.17
N ASN A 24 9.56 8.63 -0.78
CA ASN A 24 11.00 8.55 -1.12
C ASN A 24 11.93 7.98 -0.04
N THR A 25 11.41 7.31 0.96
CA THR A 25 12.25 6.57 1.89
C THR A 25 12.93 5.42 1.15
N SER A 26 14.26 5.37 1.19
CA SER A 26 15.01 4.25 0.62
C SER A 26 14.85 2.98 1.47
N LEU A 27 15.04 1.82 0.84
CA LEU A 27 14.96 0.54 1.54
C LEU A 27 15.95 0.45 2.72
N GLN A 28 17.12 1.07 2.60
CA GLN A 28 18.11 1.10 3.68
C GLN A 28 17.61 1.90 4.89
N VAL A 29 17.00 3.07 4.65
CA VAL A 29 16.40 3.88 5.71
C VAL A 29 15.20 3.16 6.33
N ALA A 30 14.36 2.53 5.50
CA ALA A 30 13.25 1.71 5.97
C ALA A 30 13.72 0.58 6.89
N TYR A 31 14.80 -0.11 6.53
CA TYR A 31 15.40 -1.15 7.37
C TYR A 31 15.88 -0.63 8.73
N GLU A 32 16.49 0.57 8.78
CA GLU A 32 16.89 1.18 10.06
C GLU A 32 15.68 1.62 10.91
N GLN A 33 14.58 2.04 10.29
CA GLN A 33 13.33 2.34 10.99
C GLN A 33 12.62 1.06 11.46
N ASP A 34 12.72 -0.02 10.66
CA ASP A 34 12.16 -1.34 11.02
C ASP A 34 12.76 -1.90 12.32
N LYS A 35 14.05 -1.69 12.57
CA LYS A 35 14.68 -2.09 13.85
C LYS A 35 14.02 -1.41 15.06
N LYS A 36 13.64 -0.13 14.93
CA LYS A 36 12.94 0.59 16.00
C LYS A 36 11.49 0.11 16.12
N PHE A 37 10.87 -0.17 14.99
CA PHE A 37 9.53 -0.71 14.90
C PHE A 37 9.46 -2.10 15.56
N GLU A 38 10.38 -2.99 15.21
CA GLU A 38 10.52 -4.31 15.82
C GLU A 38 10.75 -4.23 17.33
N ALA A 39 11.65 -3.36 17.77
CA ALA A 39 11.94 -3.17 19.21
C ALA A 39 10.70 -2.68 19.99
N ALA A 40 9.88 -1.81 19.40
CA ALA A 40 8.65 -1.31 20.02
C ALA A 40 7.55 -2.39 20.12
N LEU A 41 7.55 -3.36 19.20
CA LEU A 41 6.59 -4.46 19.18
C LEU A 41 6.94 -5.61 20.13
N GLN A 42 8.13 -5.60 20.76
CA GLN A 42 8.50 -6.60 21.74
C GLN A 42 7.61 -6.51 22.99
N ASP A 43 7.02 -7.65 23.36
CA ASP A 43 6.17 -7.77 24.55
C ASP A 43 6.25 -9.22 25.09
N PRO A 44 6.13 -9.43 26.42
CA PRO A 44 6.08 -10.78 27.00
C PRO A 44 5.00 -11.70 26.44
N ALA A 45 3.90 -11.14 25.94
CA ALA A 45 2.80 -11.88 25.31
C ALA A 45 3.08 -12.27 23.84
N VAL A 46 4.13 -11.72 23.24
CA VAL A 46 4.56 -12.06 21.87
C VAL A 46 5.44 -13.29 21.92
N LYS A 47 5.12 -14.28 21.10
CA LYS A 47 5.90 -15.54 20.96
C LYS A 47 6.95 -15.40 19.87
N ASN A 48 6.53 -14.97 18.68
CA ASN A 48 7.38 -14.74 17.53
C ASN A 48 7.02 -13.42 16.85
N LEU A 49 8.02 -12.74 16.33
CA LEU A 49 7.89 -11.52 15.56
C LEU A 49 8.69 -11.66 14.28
N THR A 50 8.04 -11.48 13.14
CA THR A 50 8.68 -11.51 11.82
C THR A 50 8.36 -10.22 11.10
N THR A 51 9.36 -9.46 10.70
CA THR A 51 9.21 -8.25 9.91
C THR A 51 9.61 -8.46 8.45
N VAL A 52 8.93 -7.77 7.55
CA VAL A 52 9.24 -7.73 6.12
C VAL A 52 9.31 -6.27 5.70
N VAL A 53 10.50 -5.85 5.29
CA VAL A 53 10.75 -4.50 4.80
C VAL A 53 10.54 -4.46 3.29
N GLY A 54 9.87 -3.41 2.80
CA GLY A 54 9.59 -3.24 1.37
C GLY A 54 8.21 -3.78 0.93
N LEU A 55 7.30 -4.05 1.87
CA LEU A 55 5.95 -4.53 1.58
C LEU A 55 4.90 -3.72 2.34
N ASN A 56 3.99 -3.10 1.58
CA ASN A 56 2.75 -2.54 2.11
C ASN A 56 1.62 -3.57 1.93
N ILE A 57 1.26 -4.27 3.01
CA ILE A 57 0.24 -5.33 2.93
C ILE A 57 -1.16 -4.76 2.72
N LEU A 58 -1.44 -3.53 3.16
CA LEU A 58 -2.78 -2.94 3.07
C LEU A 58 -3.20 -2.73 1.60
N ASN A 59 -2.22 -2.45 0.73
CA ASN A 59 -2.41 -2.27 -0.71
C ASN A 59 -1.90 -3.47 -1.52
N SER A 60 -1.19 -4.41 -0.88
CA SER A 60 -0.47 -5.50 -1.56
C SER A 60 0.58 -4.99 -2.57
N VAL A 61 1.22 -3.86 -2.26
CA VAL A 61 2.21 -3.20 -3.12
C VAL A 61 3.60 -3.33 -2.50
N GLN A 62 4.58 -3.64 -3.33
CA GLN A 62 5.99 -3.58 -2.94
C GLN A 62 6.48 -2.13 -3.05
N THR A 63 6.84 -1.54 -1.91
CA THR A 63 7.35 -0.17 -1.83
C THR A 63 8.45 -0.07 -0.78
N PRO A 64 9.58 0.57 -1.08
CA PRO A 64 10.70 0.67 -0.15
C PRO A 64 10.34 1.29 1.20
N GLY A 65 9.38 2.21 1.22
CA GLY A 65 8.97 2.96 2.41
C GLY A 65 7.96 2.25 3.32
N ALA A 66 7.69 0.97 3.14
CA ALA A 66 6.74 0.26 3.99
C ALA A 66 7.37 -0.99 4.64
N CYS A 67 6.93 -1.29 5.86
CA CYS A 67 7.28 -2.50 6.57
C CYS A 67 6.01 -3.14 7.14
N ILE A 68 5.99 -4.46 7.19
CA ILE A 68 4.95 -5.21 7.89
C ILE A 68 5.59 -6.12 8.93
N ALA A 69 4.91 -6.25 10.07
CA ALA A 69 5.24 -7.21 11.11
C ALA A 69 4.10 -8.21 11.29
N TYR A 70 4.44 -9.48 11.28
CA TYR A 70 3.59 -10.60 11.69
C TYR A 70 3.93 -10.94 13.14
N ILE A 71 2.97 -10.79 14.04
CA ILE A 71 3.14 -10.91 15.48
C ILE A 71 2.36 -12.14 15.94
N GLU A 72 3.03 -13.26 16.11
CA GLU A 72 2.47 -14.45 16.73
C GLU A 72 2.41 -14.26 18.24
N LEU A 73 1.22 -14.44 18.82
CA LEU A 73 1.00 -14.32 20.25
C LEU A 73 1.21 -15.66 20.94
N LYS A 74 1.52 -15.63 22.24
CA LYS A 74 1.49 -16.81 23.07
C LYS A 74 0.09 -17.40 23.17
N ASP A 75 -0.01 -18.65 23.56
CA ASP A 75 -1.27 -19.33 23.81
C ASP A 75 -2.16 -18.53 24.79
N TRP A 76 -3.47 -18.62 24.64
CA TRP A 76 -4.43 -17.91 25.49
C TRP A 76 -4.26 -18.25 26.98
N SER A 77 -3.76 -19.44 27.29
CA SER A 77 -3.45 -19.87 28.66
C SER A 77 -2.19 -19.21 29.24
N GLU A 78 -1.32 -18.69 28.39
CA GLU A 78 -0.01 -18.12 28.76
C GLU A 78 0.00 -16.57 28.74
N ARG A 79 -1.09 -15.93 28.38
CA ARG A 79 -1.23 -14.48 28.37
C ARG A 79 -2.56 -14.02 28.99
N PRO A 80 -2.53 -13.00 29.85
CA PRO A 80 -3.76 -12.46 30.46
C PRO A 80 -4.53 -11.53 29.53
N GLU A 81 -3.85 -10.85 28.57
CA GLU A 81 -4.46 -9.91 27.66
C GLU A 81 -5.05 -10.62 26.41
N THR A 82 -6.18 -10.12 25.92
CA THR A 82 -6.73 -10.46 24.62
C THR A 82 -5.91 -9.85 23.49
N SER A 83 -6.11 -10.31 22.23
CA SER A 83 -5.46 -9.72 21.06
C SER A 83 -5.80 -8.23 20.92
N ALA A 84 -7.03 -7.83 21.15
CA ALA A 84 -7.50 -6.44 21.08
C ALA A 84 -6.82 -5.54 22.13
N GLU A 85 -6.72 -6.01 23.39
CA GLU A 85 -6.02 -5.27 24.46
C GLU A 85 -4.53 -5.14 24.16
N LEU A 86 -3.92 -6.22 23.65
CA LEU A 86 -2.50 -6.20 23.27
C LEU A 86 -2.26 -5.31 22.04
N ALA A 87 -3.15 -5.30 21.06
CA ALA A 87 -3.08 -4.37 19.93
C ALA A 87 -3.09 -2.92 20.40
N GLY A 88 -3.96 -2.56 21.32
CA GLY A 88 -3.99 -1.22 21.95
C GLY A 88 -2.71 -0.87 22.71
N LYS A 89 -2.17 -1.82 23.46
CA LYS A 89 -0.90 -1.67 24.21
C LYS A 89 0.30 -1.47 23.27
N LEU A 90 0.41 -2.29 22.23
CA LEU A 90 1.46 -2.18 21.22
C LEU A 90 1.33 -0.89 20.41
N GLN A 91 0.11 -0.49 20.06
CA GLN A 91 -0.14 0.80 19.40
C GLN A 91 0.37 1.97 20.27
N GLY A 92 0.14 1.92 21.58
CA GLY A 92 0.68 2.90 22.53
C GLY A 92 2.21 2.94 22.56
N LYS A 93 2.87 1.79 22.56
CA LYS A 93 4.35 1.70 22.46
C LYS A 93 4.86 2.26 21.14
N LEU A 94 4.19 1.92 20.03
CA LEU A 94 4.52 2.45 18.73
C LEU A 94 4.38 3.98 18.68
N ALA A 95 3.40 4.57 19.28
CA ALA A 95 3.24 6.03 19.33
C ALA A 95 4.39 6.74 20.05
N GLN A 96 5.04 6.09 21.03
CA GLN A 96 6.15 6.63 21.83
C GLN A 96 7.53 6.39 21.20
N ALA A 97 7.67 5.50 20.25
CA ALA A 97 8.98 5.03 19.74
C ALA A 97 9.75 6.05 18.88
N GLY A 98 9.21 7.25 18.66
CA GLY A 98 9.92 8.36 18.00
C GLY A 98 10.44 8.00 16.60
N ARG A 99 9.58 7.51 15.72
CA ARG A 99 9.89 7.11 14.34
C ARG A 99 9.36 8.09 13.31
N ASP A 100 9.98 8.09 12.13
CA ASP A 100 9.42 8.75 10.96
C ASP A 100 8.33 7.89 10.34
N GLY A 101 7.17 8.47 10.04
CA GLY A 101 6.05 7.78 9.40
C GLY A 101 4.92 7.36 10.33
N MET A 102 3.93 6.71 9.75
CA MET A 102 2.74 6.22 10.43
C MET A 102 2.88 4.73 10.72
N ALA A 103 2.61 4.32 11.96
CA ALA A 103 2.56 2.91 12.31
C ALA A 103 1.28 2.56 13.03
N MET A 104 0.78 1.38 12.74
CA MET A 104 -0.46 0.88 13.29
C MET A 104 -0.38 -0.61 13.58
N VAL A 105 -1.11 -1.02 14.62
CA VAL A 105 -1.35 -2.43 14.94
C VAL A 105 -2.77 -2.76 14.53
N LEU A 106 -2.92 -3.86 13.82
CA LEU A 106 -4.17 -4.31 13.19
C LEU A 106 -4.50 -5.71 13.66
N GLU A 107 -5.76 -5.95 13.97
CA GLU A 107 -6.26 -7.30 14.09
C GLU A 107 -6.49 -7.90 12.70
N PRO A 108 -6.24 -9.20 12.51
CA PRO A 108 -6.52 -9.88 11.26
C PRO A 108 -8.02 -9.89 10.98
N PRO A 109 -8.45 -10.02 9.70
CA PRO A 109 -9.85 -10.14 9.35
C PRO A 109 -10.43 -11.43 9.92
N ALA A 110 -11.73 -11.42 10.26
CA ALA A 110 -12.42 -12.59 10.84
C ALA A 110 -12.37 -13.84 9.94
N ILE A 111 -12.26 -13.67 8.62
CA ILE A 111 -12.07 -14.76 7.66
C ILE A 111 -10.71 -14.54 6.96
N PRO A 112 -9.73 -15.45 7.16
CA PRO A 112 -8.45 -15.38 6.46
C PRO A 112 -8.63 -15.34 4.94
N GLY A 113 -7.95 -14.40 4.27
CA GLY A 113 -8.03 -14.23 2.82
C GLY A 113 -9.18 -13.35 2.34
N VAL A 114 -10.04 -12.88 3.21
CA VAL A 114 -11.09 -11.90 2.89
C VAL A 114 -10.73 -10.55 3.54
N GLY A 115 -9.89 -9.80 2.86
CA GLY A 115 -9.34 -8.55 3.35
C GLY A 115 -7.99 -8.71 4.06
N THR A 116 -7.42 -7.59 4.48
CA THR A 116 -6.09 -7.50 5.10
C THR A 116 -6.12 -7.15 6.58
N ALA A 117 -7.19 -6.52 7.04
CA ALA A 117 -7.36 -6.11 8.43
C ALA A 117 -8.84 -6.11 8.81
N ASN A 118 -9.11 -6.14 10.12
CA ASN A 118 -10.45 -5.92 10.66
C ASN A 118 -10.87 -4.46 10.45
N GLY A 119 -12.20 -4.20 10.39
CA GLY A 119 -12.78 -2.88 10.14
C GLY A 119 -13.61 -2.82 8.86
N VAL A 120 -13.84 -1.60 8.36
CA VAL A 120 -14.62 -1.36 7.13
C VAL A 120 -13.69 -0.95 6.00
N THR A 121 -13.80 -1.67 4.89
CA THR A 121 -13.11 -1.32 3.63
C THR A 121 -14.12 -0.73 2.65
N MET A 122 -13.86 0.52 2.27
CA MET A 122 -14.65 1.28 1.30
C MET A 122 -13.73 1.75 0.17
N VAL A 123 -14.28 1.83 -1.04
CA VAL A 123 -13.59 2.35 -2.23
C VAL A 123 -14.34 3.54 -2.75
N LEU A 124 -13.65 4.62 -3.05
CA LEU A 124 -14.16 5.75 -3.82
C LEU A 124 -13.70 5.63 -5.27
N GLU A 125 -14.59 5.89 -6.22
CA GLU A 125 -14.38 5.68 -7.65
C GLU A 125 -14.54 7.00 -8.40
N ASP A 126 -13.63 7.33 -9.32
CA ASP A 126 -13.74 8.45 -10.26
C ASP A 126 -14.56 8.02 -11.49
N LEU A 127 -15.86 8.31 -11.48
CA LEU A 127 -16.79 7.88 -12.52
C LEU A 127 -16.62 8.62 -13.84
N GLU A 128 -16.07 9.83 -13.82
CA GLU A 128 -15.90 10.67 -15.01
C GLU A 128 -14.49 10.60 -15.62
N GLY A 129 -13.53 9.91 -14.94
CA GLY A 129 -12.15 9.82 -15.42
C GLY A 129 -11.40 11.15 -15.33
N GLN A 130 -11.65 11.95 -14.29
CA GLN A 130 -10.99 13.23 -14.08
C GLN A 130 -9.52 13.07 -13.65
N GLY A 131 -9.13 11.85 -13.25
CA GLY A 131 -7.75 11.47 -12.96
C GLY A 131 -7.40 11.45 -11.48
N VAL A 132 -6.17 11.00 -11.21
CA VAL A 132 -5.70 10.67 -9.86
C VAL A 132 -5.68 11.87 -8.92
N ALA A 133 -5.27 13.04 -9.40
CA ALA A 133 -5.22 14.27 -8.59
C ALA A 133 -6.62 14.70 -8.11
N TYR A 134 -7.63 14.64 -9.00
CA TYR A 134 -9.02 14.90 -8.63
C TYR A 134 -9.52 13.90 -7.59
N LEU A 135 -9.27 12.60 -7.82
CA LEU A 135 -9.70 11.56 -6.90
C LEU A 135 -9.05 11.76 -5.53
N HIS A 136 -7.76 12.10 -5.47
CA HIS A 136 -7.05 12.39 -4.23
C HIS A 136 -7.68 13.54 -3.44
N GLU A 137 -8.03 14.65 -4.11
CA GLU A 137 -8.73 15.77 -3.48
C GLU A 137 -10.08 15.32 -2.87
N GLN A 138 -10.86 14.52 -3.62
CA GLN A 138 -12.13 14.00 -3.10
C GLN A 138 -11.92 13.07 -1.90
N VAL A 139 -10.91 12.22 -1.94
CA VAL A 139 -10.54 11.32 -0.85
C VAL A 139 -10.17 12.10 0.41
N GLN A 140 -9.33 13.12 0.31
CA GLN A 140 -8.96 13.97 1.45
C GLN A 140 -10.19 14.65 2.07
N ARG A 141 -11.05 15.21 1.23
CA ARG A 141 -12.30 15.85 1.68
C ARG A 141 -13.24 14.88 2.38
N PHE A 142 -13.37 13.66 1.85
CA PHE A 142 -14.16 12.60 2.46
C PHE A 142 -13.57 12.15 3.80
N GLN A 143 -12.26 11.92 3.84
CA GLN A 143 -11.53 11.46 5.01
C GLN A 143 -11.62 12.48 6.16
N GLU A 144 -11.49 13.78 5.85
CA GLU A 144 -11.65 14.84 6.84
C GLU A 144 -13.05 14.83 7.45
N ALA A 145 -14.09 14.68 6.66
CA ALA A 145 -15.47 14.60 7.13
C ALA A 145 -15.74 13.31 7.91
N ALA A 146 -15.24 12.16 7.43
CA ALA A 146 -15.37 10.87 8.11
C ALA A 146 -14.69 10.86 9.47
N SER A 147 -13.51 11.47 9.60
CA SER A 147 -12.76 11.55 10.88
C SER A 147 -13.48 12.34 11.98
N ARG A 148 -14.48 13.13 11.63
CA ARG A 148 -15.31 13.88 12.61
C ARG A 148 -16.46 13.06 13.17
N ARG A 149 -16.69 11.86 12.64
CA ARG A 149 -17.81 10.99 13.07
C ARG A 149 -17.46 10.29 14.37
N PRO A 150 -18.40 10.22 15.34
CA PRO A 150 -18.16 9.56 16.63
C PRO A 150 -17.98 8.04 16.50
N GLU A 151 -18.52 7.42 15.44
CA GLU A 151 -18.41 5.98 15.17
C GLU A 151 -17.01 5.57 14.69
N ILE A 152 -16.24 6.52 14.14
CA ILE A 152 -14.98 6.27 13.45
C ILE A 152 -13.80 6.63 14.35
N ALA A 153 -12.91 5.65 14.58
CA ALA A 153 -11.66 5.88 15.28
C ALA A 153 -10.57 6.38 14.33
N LEU A 154 -10.50 5.81 13.14
CA LEU A 154 -9.50 6.12 12.13
C LEU A 154 -10.09 5.86 10.73
N CYS A 155 -9.89 6.79 9.83
CA CYS A 155 -10.18 6.65 8.42
C CYS A 155 -8.88 6.91 7.66
N MET A 156 -8.36 5.89 7.00
CA MET A 156 -7.09 5.97 6.26
C MET A 156 -7.31 5.72 4.79
N ASP A 157 -6.76 6.60 4.02
CA ASP A 157 -6.54 6.40 2.60
C ASP A 157 -5.15 5.78 2.38
N MET A 158 -5.08 4.92 1.38
CA MET A 158 -3.86 4.23 0.97
C MET A 158 -3.27 4.83 -0.31
N MET A 159 -3.82 5.93 -0.79
CA MET A 159 -3.41 6.59 -2.03
C MET A 159 -2.19 7.46 -1.76
N MET A 160 -1.07 7.15 -2.38
CA MET A 160 0.14 7.98 -2.34
C MET A 160 0.21 8.80 -3.64
N ALA A 161 -0.48 9.96 -3.67
CA ALA A 161 -0.66 10.75 -4.87
C ALA A 161 0.52 11.69 -5.18
N ASP A 162 1.24 12.15 -4.14
CA ASP A 162 2.27 13.19 -4.28
C ASP A 162 3.68 12.60 -4.08
N MET A 163 4.00 11.57 -4.86
CA MET A 163 5.32 10.95 -4.82
C MET A 163 6.28 11.67 -5.77
N PRO A 164 7.36 12.30 -5.28
CA PRO A 164 8.39 12.86 -6.14
C PRO A 164 9.07 11.75 -6.95
N GLN A 165 9.04 11.88 -8.26
CA GLN A 165 9.54 10.89 -9.19
C GLN A 165 10.45 11.53 -10.25
N LYS A 166 11.28 10.71 -10.90
CA LYS A 166 12.06 11.11 -12.05
C LYS A 166 11.42 10.52 -13.31
N TYR A 167 10.87 11.40 -14.13
CA TYR A 167 10.36 10.99 -15.43
C TYR A 167 11.50 10.98 -16.45
N VAL A 168 11.83 9.80 -16.95
CA VAL A 168 12.88 9.59 -17.94
C VAL A 168 12.23 9.32 -19.29
N ASN A 169 12.37 10.23 -20.22
CA ASN A 169 11.81 10.12 -21.56
C ASN A 169 12.90 9.98 -22.60
N LEU A 170 12.86 8.91 -23.40
CA LEU A 170 13.71 8.74 -24.56
C LEU A 170 13.30 9.69 -25.67
N ASP A 171 14.23 10.50 -26.14
CA ASP A 171 14.04 11.42 -27.25
C ASP A 171 14.15 10.65 -28.58
N LYS A 172 13.02 10.47 -29.24
CA LYS A 172 12.91 9.69 -30.48
C LYS A 172 13.76 10.27 -31.62
N GLU A 173 13.89 11.60 -31.71
CA GLU A 173 14.68 12.25 -32.72
C GLU A 173 16.19 12.06 -32.48
N LYS A 174 16.62 12.13 -31.22
CA LYS A 174 17.99 11.83 -30.83
C LYS A 174 18.34 10.37 -31.09
N CYS A 175 17.43 9.42 -30.73
CA CYS A 175 17.62 8.01 -31.02
C CYS A 175 17.80 7.77 -32.54
N LYS A 176 16.96 8.37 -33.36
CA LYS A 176 17.03 8.29 -34.82
C LYS A 176 18.31 8.90 -35.35
N PHE A 177 18.71 10.07 -34.87
CA PHE A 177 19.94 10.73 -35.27
C PHE A 177 21.20 9.89 -34.98
N HIS A 178 21.22 9.24 -33.81
CA HIS A 178 22.32 8.36 -33.40
C HIS A 178 22.18 6.94 -33.93
N LYS A 179 21.16 6.63 -34.73
CA LYS A 179 20.82 5.28 -35.26
C LYS A 179 20.67 4.24 -34.17
N VAL A 180 20.06 4.63 -33.05
CA VAL A 180 19.75 3.76 -31.92
C VAL A 180 18.30 3.30 -32.02
N ASP A 181 18.08 2.00 -31.88
CA ASP A 181 16.76 1.42 -31.78
C ASP A 181 16.12 1.80 -30.43
N ILE A 182 14.89 2.32 -30.45
CA ILE A 182 14.19 2.82 -29.27
C ILE A 182 13.88 1.67 -28.31
N ASP A 183 13.48 0.50 -28.82
CA ASP A 183 13.11 -0.65 -27.99
C ASP A 183 14.35 -1.21 -27.27
N VAL A 184 15.50 -1.23 -27.98
CA VAL A 184 16.78 -1.61 -27.38
C VAL A 184 17.19 -0.61 -26.29
N ALA A 185 17.05 0.70 -26.55
CA ALA A 185 17.38 1.72 -25.56
C ALA A 185 16.48 1.65 -24.33
N ASN A 186 15.16 1.45 -24.51
CA ASN A 186 14.20 1.22 -23.42
C ASN A 186 14.54 -0.06 -22.64
N GLY A 187 14.85 -1.16 -23.31
CA GLY A 187 15.23 -2.41 -22.67
C GLY A 187 16.49 -2.29 -21.82
N ILE A 188 17.49 -1.56 -22.29
CA ILE A 188 18.73 -1.28 -21.55
C ILE A 188 18.44 -0.38 -20.35
N LEU A 189 17.68 0.70 -20.54
CA LEU A 189 17.29 1.61 -19.45
C LEU A 189 16.53 0.87 -18.34
N ALA A 190 15.57 0.02 -18.71
CA ALA A 190 14.82 -0.82 -17.78
C ALA A 190 15.72 -1.83 -17.06
N SER A 191 16.63 -2.49 -17.78
CA SER A 191 17.55 -3.49 -17.22
C SER A 191 18.53 -2.90 -16.22
N TYR A 192 19.09 -1.73 -16.51
CA TYR A 192 20.03 -1.07 -15.61
C TYR A 192 19.35 -0.59 -14.32
N ASN A 193 18.18 0.03 -14.42
CA ASN A 193 17.50 0.64 -13.26
C ASN A 193 16.56 -0.33 -12.52
N GLY A 194 15.80 -1.15 -13.26
CA GLY A 194 14.75 -2.00 -12.71
C GLY A 194 15.15 -3.47 -12.54
N SER A 195 16.00 -3.98 -13.33
CA SER A 195 16.43 -5.37 -13.56
C SER A 195 15.75 -6.01 -14.78
N SER A 196 16.43 -6.99 -15.35
CA SER A 196 15.89 -7.82 -16.43
C SER A 196 16.01 -9.30 -16.08
N PHE A 197 14.92 -10.01 -16.19
CA PHE A 197 14.92 -11.46 -16.05
C PHE A 197 15.64 -12.10 -17.25
N ILE A 198 16.60 -12.98 -16.96
CA ILE A 198 17.39 -13.66 -17.98
C ILE A 198 16.95 -15.10 -18.16
N ASN A 199 16.94 -15.88 -17.07
CA ASN A 199 16.66 -17.31 -17.15
C ASN A 199 16.45 -17.91 -15.75
N TYR A 200 16.15 -19.20 -15.72
CA TYR A 200 16.15 -20.02 -14.52
C TYR A 200 17.36 -20.94 -14.52
N PHE A 201 17.85 -21.29 -13.33
CA PHE A 201 18.78 -22.40 -13.13
C PHE A 201 18.35 -23.28 -11.96
N ASN A 202 18.67 -24.56 -12.04
CA ASN A 202 18.34 -25.53 -10.99
C ASN A 202 19.57 -25.76 -10.10
N ALA A 203 19.42 -25.52 -8.79
CA ALA A 203 20.42 -25.81 -7.78
C ALA A 203 19.77 -26.17 -6.45
N PHE A 204 20.39 -27.05 -5.68
CA PHE A 204 19.93 -27.45 -4.34
C PHE A 204 18.47 -27.96 -4.31
N GLY A 205 18.01 -28.63 -5.36
CA GLY A 205 16.63 -29.13 -5.47
C GLY A 205 15.57 -28.08 -5.71
N GLN A 206 15.95 -26.85 -6.01
CA GLN A 206 15.05 -25.73 -6.31
C GLN A 206 15.39 -25.07 -7.63
N GLN A 207 14.42 -24.37 -8.20
CA GLN A 207 14.60 -23.53 -9.39
C GLN A 207 14.80 -22.08 -8.96
N TRP A 208 15.91 -21.49 -9.39
CA TRP A 208 16.30 -20.12 -9.08
C TRP A 208 16.17 -19.22 -10.30
N GLN A 209 15.75 -17.98 -10.07
CA GLN A 209 15.66 -16.96 -11.11
C GLN A 209 16.96 -16.19 -11.21
N VAL A 210 17.39 -15.90 -12.45
CA VAL A 210 18.55 -15.03 -12.73
C VAL A 210 18.07 -13.68 -13.24
N TYR A 211 18.41 -12.64 -12.51
CA TYR A 211 18.19 -11.26 -12.90
C TYR A 211 19.51 -10.53 -13.09
N ILE A 212 19.56 -9.62 -14.08
CA ILE A 212 20.68 -8.71 -14.32
C ILE A 212 20.22 -7.28 -14.05
N GLN A 213 21.06 -6.49 -13.39
CA GLN A 213 20.86 -5.05 -13.17
C GLN A 213 22.21 -4.37 -12.94
N ALA A 214 22.24 -3.02 -13.03
CA ALA A 214 23.41 -2.27 -12.62
C ALA A 214 23.63 -2.37 -11.10
N GLN A 215 24.89 -2.23 -10.67
CA GLN A 215 25.18 -2.17 -9.24
C GLN A 215 24.49 -0.98 -8.57
N GLY A 216 24.17 -1.10 -7.28
CA GLY A 216 23.45 -0.05 -6.55
C GLY A 216 24.14 1.30 -6.60
N GLU A 217 25.47 1.31 -6.57
CA GLU A 217 26.29 2.53 -6.67
C GLU A 217 26.14 3.24 -8.02
N ASP A 218 25.99 2.49 -9.13
CA ASP A 218 25.91 3.04 -10.49
C ASP A 218 24.51 3.57 -10.84
N ARG A 219 23.49 3.19 -10.09
CA ARG A 219 22.10 3.66 -10.25
C ARG A 219 21.62 4.57 -9.12
N ALA A 220 22.52 4.94 -8.19
CA ALA A 220 22.19 5.77 -7.03
C ALA A 220 21.91 7.24 -7.39
N SER A 221 22.39 7.73 -8.55
CA SER A 221 22.12 9.08 -9.02
C SER A 221 22.00 9.12 -10.55
N LEU A 222 21.28 10.13 -11.04
CA LEU A 222 21.08 10.33 -12.48
C LEU A 222 22.37 10.67 -13.22
N GLU A 223 23.34 11.32 -12.55
CA GLU A 223 24.64 11.68 -13.11
C GLU A 223 25.44 10.44 -13.54
N LYS A 224 25.20 9.30 -12.88
CA LYS A 224 25.84 8.03 -13.23
C LYS A 224 25.25 7.35 -14.47
N MET A 225 24.13 7.86 -15.01
CA MET A 225 23.61 7.40 -16.31
C MET A 225 24.57 7.68 -17.48
N ASP A 226 25.52 8.57 -17.31
CA ASP A 226 26.61 8.80 -18.31
C ASP A 226 27.47 7.54 -18.51
N GLY A 227 27.52 6.66 -17.53
CA GLY A 227 28.18 5.36 -17.61
C GLY A 227 27.41 4.27 -18.34
N PHE A 228 26.13 4.50 -18.70
CA PHE A 228 25.29 3.53 -19.38
C PHE A 228 25.30 3.79 -20.89
N PHE A 229 25.52 2.74 -21.67
CA PHE A 229 25.66 2.83 -23.11
C PHE A 229 24.69 1.87 -23.82
N VAL A 230 24.26 2.30 -25.00
CA VAL A 230 23.57 1.48 -25.99
C VAL A 230 24.41 1.38 -27.25
N THR A 231 24.41 0.22 -27.89
CA THR A 231 25.10 0.05 -29.17
C THR A 231 24.15 0.44 -30.31
N ASN A 232 24.58 1.33 -31.18
CA ASN A 232 23.79 1.73 -32.35
C ASN A 232 23.95 0.77 -33.53
N ALA A 233 23.24 1.03 -34.63
CA ALA A 233 23.27 0.22 -35.83
C ALA A 233 24.66 0.10 -36.49
N ASP A 234 25.52 1.07 -36.28
CA ASP A 234 26.89 1.08 -36.81
C ASP A 234 27.91 0.39 -35.85
N GLY A 235 27.44 -0.17 -34.73
CA GLY A 235 28.29 -0.81 -33.71
C GLY A 235 28.97 0.17 -32.75
N ALA A 236 28.67 1.45 -32.81
CA ALA A 236 29.24 2.46 -31.93
C ALA A 236 28.47 2.54 -30.60
N ARG A 237 29.19 2.84 -29.51
CA ARG A 237 28.61 3.06 -28.19
C ARG A 237 28.05 4.49 -28.06
N VAL A 238 26.78 4.60 -27.74
CA VAL A 238 26.09 5.88 -27.50
C VAL A 238 25.69 5.94 -26.03
N PRO A 239 26.09 6.96 -25.25
CA PRO A 239 25.66 7.06 -23.86
C PRO A 239 24.15 7.30 -23.77
N LEU A 240 23.48 6.64 -22.84
CA LEU A 240 22.03 6.80 -22.63
C LEU A 240 21.67 8.24 -22.27
N SER A 241 22.53 8.93 -21.52
CA SER A 241 22.33 10.36 -21.18
C SER A 241 22.18 11.28 -22.39
N ALA A 242 22.79 10.92 -23.52
CA ALA A 242 22.64 11.69 -24.77
C ALA A 242 21.25 11.49 -25.41
N LEU A 243 20.52 10.42 -25.06
CA LEU A 243 19.26 10.00 -25.67
C LEU A 243 18.05 10.33 -24.81
N VAL A 244 18.24 10.66 -23.53
CA VAL A 244 17.14 10.87 -22.58
C VAL A 244 16.96 12.33 -22.24
N ASN A 245 15.71 12.68 -21.91
CA ASN A 245 15.37 13.92 -21.22
C ASN A 245 14.79 13.52 -19.86
N ILE A 246 15.34 14.06 -18.77
CA ILE A 246 14.95 13.76 -17.42
C ILE A 246 14.31 14.98 -16.79
N ARG A 247 13.18 14.81 -16.14
CA ARG A 247 12.50 15.87 -15.39
C ARG A 247 11.97 15.32 -14.05
N GLU A 248 11.92 16.20 -13.07
CA GLU A 248 11.24 15.89 -11.81
C GLU A 248 9.73 16.08 -12.00
N ILE A 249 8.97 15.14 -11.51
CA ILE A 249 7.52 15.19 -11.48
C ILE A 249 7.03 14.75 -10.09
N GLU A 250 5.82 15.14 -9.76
CA GLU A 250 5.05 14.55 -8.68
C GLU A 250 3.96 13.70 -9.33
N ASP A 251 3.87 12.45 -8.95
CA ASP A 251 2.88 11.52 -9.48
C ASP A 251 2.55 10.47 -8.41
N THR A 252 1.54 9.66 -8.64
CA THR A 252 1.18 8.57 -7.74
C THR A 252 2.15 7.41 -7.85
N GLU A 253 2.40 6.71 -6.73
CA GLU A 253 3.22 5.50 -6.73
C GLU A 253 2.56 4.37 -7.51
N PHE A 254 1.24 4.25 -7.41
CA PHE A 254 0.43 3.28 -8.15
C PHE A 254 -0.99 3.83 -8.36
N VAL A 255 -1.68 3.32 -9.35
CA VAL A 255 -3.09 3.59 -9.60
C VAL A 255 -3.88 2.32 -9.36
N MET A 256 -4.87 2.41 -8.49
CA MET A 256 -5.82 1.32 -8.27
C MET A 256 -7.03 1.50 -9.16
N HIS A 257 -7.52 0.40 -9.72
CA HIS A 257 -8.78 0.39 -10.47
C HIS A 257 -9.79 -0.52 -9.77
N HIS A 258 -11.02 -0.07 -9.65
CA HIS A 258 -12.16 -0.85 -9.21
C HIS A 258 -13.30 -0.64 -10.19
N ASN A 259 -13.93 -1.72 -10.67
CA ASN A 259 -14.97 -1.66 -11.68
C ASN A 259 -14.59 -0.79 -12.91
N ILE A 260 -13.33 -0.90 -13.38
CA ILE A 260 -12.73 -0.11 -14.48
C ILE A 260 -12.45 1.37 -14.18
N TYR A 261 -12.93 1.91 -13.06
CA TYR A 261 -12.69 3.30 -12.67
C TYR A 261 -11.38 3.42 -11.88
N ASN A 262 -10.73 4.59 -11.96
CA ASN A 262 -9.70 4.94 -10.99
C ASN A 262 -10.32 4.97 -9.61
N ALA A 263 -9.68 4.35 -8.66
CA ALA A 263 -10.26 4.13 -7.35
C ALA A 263 -9.26 4.36 -6.22
N ALA A 264 -9.78 4.74 -5.06
CA ALA A 264 -9.01 4.89 -3.83
C ALA A 264 -9.61 4.02 -2.73
N LYS A 265 -8.79 3.18 -2.12
CA LYS A 265 -9.18 2.29 -1.03
C LYS A 265 -9.03 3.00 0.31
N LEU A 266 -10.10 2.99 1.08
CA LEU A 266 -10.16 3.52 2.43
C LEU A 266 -10.32 2.38 3.43
N ASN A 267 -9.44 2.32 4.41
CA ASN A 267 -9.56 1.42 5.56
C ASN A 267 -10.04 2.22 6.76
N VAL A 268 -11.18 1.82 7.33
CA VAL A 268 -11.85 2.56 8.39
C VAL A 268 -12.02 1.70 9.62
N MET A 269 -11.44 2.15 10.73
CA MET A 269 -11.51 1.46 12.01
C MET A 269 -12.68 1.97 12.84
N PRO A 270 -13.55 1.08 13.34
CA PRO A 270 -14.58 1.42 14.32
C PRO A 270 -13.97 1.97 15.60
N ARG A 271 -14.65 2.94 16.22
CA ARG A 271 -14.34 3.32 17.60
C ARG A 271 -14.83 2.25 18.56
N PRO A 272 -14.12 1.95 19.65
CA PRO A 272 -14.58 1.00 20.65
C PRO A 272 -16.04 1.25 21.05
N GLY A 273 -16.87 0.19 21.03
CA GLY A 273 -18.30 0.26 21.29
C GLY A 273 -19.20 0.52 20.07
N HIS A 274 -18.62 0.73 18.90
CA HIS A 274 -19.36 0.85 17.63
C HIS A 274 -19.13 -0.38 16.74
N SER A 275 -20.18 -0.78 16.01
CA SER A 275 -20.09 -1.90 15.07
C SER A 275 -19.65 -1.44 13.67
N THR A 276 -19.16 -2.38 12.86
CA THR A 276 -18.84 -2.16 11.44
C THR A 276 -20.05 -1.62 10.68
N GLN A 277 -21.25 -2.11 11.00
CA GLN A 277 -22.49 -1.63 10.40
C GLN A 277 -22.74 -0.13 10.67
N GLN A 278 -22.55 0.32 11.94
CA GLN A 278 -22.69 1.74 12.28
C GLN A 278 -21.66 2.61 11.52
N VAL A 279 -20.45 2.11 11.36
CA VAL A 279 -19.42 2.79 10.57
C VAL A 279 -19.81 2.84 9.09
N MET A 280 -20.32 1.76 8.51
CA MET A 280 -20.79 1.75 7.12
C MET A 280 -21.94 2.74 6.89
N ASP A 281 -22.89 2.84 7.82
CA ASP A 281 -23.99 3.81 7.75
C ASP A 281 -23.47 5.24 7.85
N ALA A 282 -22.53 5.51 8.79
CA ALA A 282 -21.87 6.80 8.92
C ALA A 282 -21.09 7.21 7.66
N LEU A 283 -20.33 6.28 7.06
CA LEU A 283 -19.61 6.54 5.80
C LEU A 283 -20.55 6.86 4.64
N LYS A 284 -21.69 6.16 4.56
CA LYS A 284 -22.71 6.44 3.56
C LYS A 284 -23.32 7.83 3.73
N GLU A 285 -23.60 8.24 4.96
CA GLU A 285 -24.07 9.59 5.26
C GLU A 285 -23.04 10.66 4.87
N VAL A 286 -21.77 10.43 5.24
CA VAL A 286 -20.66 11.35 4.85
C VAL A 286 -20.54 11.45 3.34
N PHE A 287 -20.64 10.33 2.62
CA PHE A 287 -20.60 10.33 1.17
C PHE A 287 -21.69 11.23 0.57
N HIS A 288 -22.94 11.07 0.98
CA HIS A 288 -24.05 11.88 0.48
C HIS A 288 -23.96 13.38 0.87
N GLN A 289 -23.25 13.70 1.95
CA GLN A 289 -23.04 15.08 2.38
C GLN A 289 -21.88 15.79 1.66
N THR A 290 -20.88 15.03 1.24
CA THR A 290 -19.60 15.60 0.78
C THR A 290 -19.30 15.35 -0.69
N MET A 291 -19.88 14.29 -1.30
CA MET A 291 -19.59 13.87 -2.67
C MET A 291 -20.75 14.15 -3.62
N ASP A 292 -20.41 14.42 -4.86
CA ASP A 292 -21.37 14.43 -5.96
C ASP A 292 -21.47 13.01 -6.54
N PRO A 293 -22.62 12.31 -6.34
CA PRO A 293 -22.78 10.93 -6.76
C PRO A 293 -22.76 10.71 -8.28
N THR A 294 -22.80 11.79 -9.07
CA THR A 294 -22.67 11.71 -10.54
C THR A 294 -21.21 11.63 -10.97
N LYS A 295 -20.27 12.09 -10.13
CA LYS A 295 -18.83 12.19 -10.41
C LYS A 295 -18.00 11.17 -9.64
N VAL A 296 -18.41 10.93 -8.40
CA VAL A 296 -17.70 10.00 -7.50
C VAL A 296 -18.66 8.89 -7.09
N GLY A 297 -18.27 7.65 -7.33
CA GLY A 297 -18.94 6.46 -6.84
C GLY A 297 -18.33 5.96 -5.54
N PHE A 298 -19.00 5.02 -4.89
CA PHE A 298 -18.39 4.23 -3.84
C PHE A 298 -18.90 2.79 -3.86
N ASP A 299 -18.03 1.87 -3.40
CA ASP A 299 -18.39 0.49 -3.14
C ASP A 299 -17.70 -0.01 -1.86
N TYR A 300 -18.14 -1.14 -1.36
CA TYR A 300 -17.48 -1.84 -0.25
C TYR A 300 -16.66 -3.00 -0.78
N GLN A 301 -15.52 -3.27 -0.17
CA GLN A 301 -14.67 -4.40 -0.49
C GLN A 301 -14.52 -5.35 0.70
N ASP A 302 -13.92 -6.49 0.47
CA ASP A 302 -13.52 -7.46 1.48
C ASP A 302 -14.73 -7.92 2.33
N MET A 303 -14.57 -7.99 3.65
CA MET A 303 -15.64 -8.36 4.59
C MET A 303 -16.83 -7.40 4.53
N SER A 304 -16.57 -6.10 4.30
CA SER A 304 -17.63 -5.08 4.23
C SER A 304 -18.56 -5.28 3.05
N PHE A 305 -18.05 -5.79 1.93
CA PHE A 305 -18.90 -6.20 0.79
C PHE A 305 -19.84 -7.34 1.18
N GLN A 306 -19.33 -8.37 1.87
CA GLN A 306 -20.14 -9.50 2.30
C GLN A 306 -21.23 -9.06 3.31
N GLU A 307 -20.84 -8.23 4.28
CA GLU A 307 -21.78 -7.67 5.27
C GLU A 307 -22.89 -6.87 4.59
N ASN A 308 -22.54 -5.98 3.65
CA ASN A 308 -23.49 -5.18 2.89
C ASN A 308 -24.43 -6.05 2.05
N LYS A 309 -23.92 -7.10 1.40
CA LYS A 309 -24.69 -8.04 0.59
C LYS A 309 -25.72 -8.81 1.43
N VAL A 310 -25.31 -9.32 2.59
CA VAL A 310 -26.22 -10.05 3.51
C VAL A 310 -27.31 -9.10 4.02
N ARG A 311 -26.96 -7.90 4.44
CA ARG A 311 -27.89 -6.88 4.92
C ARG A 311 -28.97 -6.56 3.86
N ASN A 312 -28.57 -6.34 2.63
CA ASN A 312 -29.51 -6.06 1.54
C ASN A 312 -30.40 -7.26 1.20
N SER A 313 -29.88 -8.49 1.34
CA SER A 313 -30.64 -9.72 1.11
C SER A 313 -31.70 -9.99 2.20
N ILE A 314 -31.40 -9.64 3.45
CA ILE A 314 -32.34 -9.79 4.58
C ILE A 314 -33.44 -8.74 4.47
N GLY A 315 -33.11 -7.51 4.07
CA GLY A 315 -34.08 -6.44 3.83
C GLY A 315 -35.13 -6.79 2.77
N LEU A 316 -34.73 -7.52 1.73
CA LEU A 316 -35.63 -7.99 0.65
C LEU A 316 -36.54 -9.16 1.06
N ARG A 317 -36.20 -9.88 2.14
CA ARG A 317 -37.06 -10.99 2.68
C ARG A 317 -38.02 -10.56 3.77
N ALA A 318 -37.92 -9.31 4.23
CA ALA A 318 -38.79 -8.75 5.29
C ALA A 318 -39.94 -7.89 4.73
N ILE A 319 -40.12 -7.83 3.40
CA ILE A 319 -41.26 -7.28 2.67
C ILE A 319 -42.06 -8.42 2.06
#